data_77159ced7c8e9397413d222ed832ee9e
#
_entry.id   77159ced7c8e9397413d222ed832ee9e
#
_cell.length_a   1.000
_cell.length_b   1.000
_cell.length_c   1.000
_cell.angle_alpha   90.00
_cell.angle_beta   90.00
_cell.angle_gamma   90.00
#
_symmetry.space_group_name_H-M   'P 1'
#
loop_
_entity.id
_entity.type
_entity.pdbx_description
1 polymer ?
#
loop_
_entity_poly.entity_id
_entity_poly.type
_entity_poly.pdbx_seq_one_letter_code
_entity_poly.pdbx_strand_id
1 'polypeptide(L)'
;SMKMVDAVINGYLQVLVIVLCMAFFCPEAALVAVVGVLLSAFALRGIGRQSARTAPVGHRAQEALSGAAIEYIHGLSVVKSFGQEGASSQRFFEACRANKDIRIKNEFGFVPWNCLHLFSLKAAAVGLVFTAGWQTMNGTLELPVLLMAAMFSFTIFGSVESINDAAHILSVTDSVLDRLEELEGTELPDQDGKDISLERYDICFDHVSFGYETREVIHDVSFQLPQNSATAIVGPSGSGKSTLCALLARFYDVDQGRITVGGYDIRKMTCDSLLRNIAMVFQNVYLFHDTIRNNIRFGRPDAAEEDVIAAAKAARCHDFIMALPQGYDTMVGEGGSNLSGGEKQRISIARCLLKDAPIVILDEATASVDPENEHEIQEALSALVRGKTIITIAHRLATIQNADRILVVEDGRIAQHGTHQELMSQEGTYRNFIEIRQRAEGWRI
;
A
#
# COMPACT_ATOMS: atom_id res chain seq x y z
N SER A 1 -23.68 -7.84 5.81
CA SER A 1 -23.63 -9.25 5.43
C SER A 1 -24.81 -10.08 5.98
N MET A 2 -25.12 -10.03 7.29
CA MET A 2 -26.16 -10.83 7.93
C MET A 2 -27.56 -10.64 7.29
N LYS A 3 -27.96 -9.38 7.02
CA LYS A 3 -29.25 -9.05 6.37
C LYS A 3 -29.39 -9.62 4.96
N MET A 4 -28.28 -9.82 4.23
CA MET A 4 -28.31 -10.38 2.87
C MET A 4 -28.48 -11.91 2.92
N VAL A 5 -27.78 -12.58 3.82
CA VAL A 5 -27.93 -14.02 4.05
C VAL A 5 -29.37 -14.33 4.47
N ASP A 6 -29.93 -13.51 5.38
CA ASP A 6 -31.33 -13.61 5.79
C ASP A 6 -32.28 -13.41 4.61
N ALA A 7 -32.03 -12.43 3.72
CA ALA A 7 -32.86 -12.20 2.54
C ALA A 7 -32.85 -13.40 1.56
N VAL A 8 -31.69 -14.02 1.36
CA VAL A 8 -31.55 -15.22 0.51
C VAL A 8 -32.27 -16.42 1.13
N ILE A 9 -32.01 -16.71 2.41
CA ILE A 9 -32.62 -17.85 3.11
C ILE A 9 -34.14 -17.68 3.18
N ASN A 10 -34.62 -16.52 3.63
CA ASN A 10 -36.04 -16.23 3.72
C ASN A 10 -36.71 -16.22 2.33
N GLY A 11 -36.03 -15.70 1.31
CA GLY A 11 -36.52 -15.72 -0.06
C GLY A 11 -36.71 -17.13 -0.60
N TYR A 12 -35.76 -18.03 -0.43
CA TYR A 12 -35.89 -19.44 -0.85
C TYR A 12 -37.00 -20.15 -0.06
N LEU A 13 -37.07 -19.96 1.27
CA LEU A 13 -38.09 -20.55 2.11
C LEU A 13 -39.48 -20.09 1.69
N GLN A 14 -39.65 -18.78 1.42
CA GLN A 14 -40.91 -18.19 0.98
C GLN A 14 -41.35 -18.75 -0.37
N VAL A 15 -40.45 -18.83 -1.35
CA VAL A 15 -40.73 -19.41 -2.66
C VAL A 15 -41.18 -20.87 -2.51
N LEU A 16 -40.44 -21.68 -1.71
CA LEU A 16 -40.77 -23.09 -1.45
C LEU A 16 -42.15 -23.25 -0.83
N VAL A 17 -42.47 -22.50 0.23
CA VAL A 17 -43.77 -22.58 0.92
C VAL A 17 -44.91 -22.19 -0.02
N ILE A 18 -44.75 -21.09 -0.79
CA ILE A 18 -45.80 -20.65 -1.71
C ILE A 18 -46.02 -21.67 -2.82
N VAL A 19 -44.97 -22.27 -3.42
CA VAL A 19 -45.09 -23.29 -4.44
C VAL A 19 -45.78 -24.55 -3.90
N LEU A 20 -45.46 -24.97 -2.68
CA LEU A 20 -46.13 -26.09 -2.01
C LEU A 20 -47.62 -25.80 -1.73
N CYS A 21 -47.96 -24.66 -1.23
CA CYS A 21 -49.34 -24.22 -1.06
C CYS A 21 -50.11 -24.22 -2.39
N MET A 22 -49.51 -23.67 -3.44
CA MET A 22 -50.13 -23.62 -4.76
C MET A 22 -50.29 -25.02 -5.36
N ALA A 23 -49.31 -25.92 -5.18
CA ALA A 23 -49.40 -27.30 -5.65
C ALA A 23 -50.57 -28.07 -5.01
N PHE A 24 -50.94 -27.68 -3.77
CA PHE A 24 -52.08 -28.31 -3.10
C PHE A 24 -53.45 -27.81 -3.61
N PHE A 25 -53.57 -26.50 -3.85
CA PHE A 25 -54.85 -25.88 -4.22
C PHE A 25 -55.04 -25.74 -5.75
N CYS A 26 -53.96 -25.52 -6.52
CA CYS A 26 -54.01 -25.29 -7.96
C CYS A 26 -52.70 -25.81 -8.60
N PRO A 27 -52.60 -27.14 -8.87
CA PRO A 27 -51.35 -27.78 -9.33
C PRO A 27 -50.89 -27.25 -10.70
N GLU A 28 -51.81 -26.92 -11.60
CA GLU A 28 -51.45 -26.39 -12.93
C GLU A 28 -50.81 -24.99 -12.82
N ALA A 29 -51.35 -24.11 -11.95
CA ALA A 29 -50.75 -22.79 -11.70
C ALA A 29 -49.39 -22.95 -11.00
N ALA A 30 -49.23 -23.90 -10.08
CA ALA A 30 -47.95 -24.22 -9.47
C ALA A 30 -46.90 -24.65 -10.51
N LEU A 31 -47.29 -25.45 -11.50
CA LEU A 31 -46.40 -25.85 -12.60
C LEU A 31 -45.90 -24.67 -13.39
N VAL A 32 -46.77 -23.69 -13.71
CA VAL A 32 -46.39 -22.46 -14.40
C VAL A 32 -45.38 -21.67 -13.59
N ALA A 33 -45.60 -21.56 -12.27
CA ALA A 33 -44.65 -20.87 -11.37
C ALA A 33 -43.28 -21.55 -11.36
N VAL A 34 -43.24 -22.87 -11.25
CA VAL A 34 -41.98 -23.67 -11.26
C VAL A 34 -41.23 -23.48 -12.58
N VAL A 35 -41.92 -23.51 -13.73
CA VAL A 35 -41.31 -23.29 -15.04
C VAL A 35 -40.70 -21.88 -15.12
N GLY A 36 -41.43 -20.87 -14.65
CA GLY A 36 -40.92 -19.48 -14.60
C GLY A 36 -39.65 -19.35 -13.76
N VAL A 37 -39.63 -19.95 -12.57
CA VAL A 37 -38.44 -19.96 -11.69
C VAL A 37 -37.26 -20.72 -12.33
N LEU A 38 -37.50 -21.83 -13.01
CA LEU A 38 -36.43 -22.58 -13.68
C LEU A 38 -35.83 -21.80 -14.87
N LEU A 39 -36.68 -21.15 -15.67
CA LEU A 39 -36.21 -20.27 -16.76
C LEU A 39 -35.41 -19.09 -16.23
N SER A 40 -35.89 -18.47 -15.16
CA SER A 40 -35.17 -17.44 -14.45
C SER A 40 -33.81 -17.93 -13.94
N ALA A 41 -33.74 -19.09 -13.30
CA ALA A 41 -32.49 -19.69 -12.83
C ALA A 41 -31.50 -20.00 -13.98
N PHE A 42 -32.02 -20.39 -15.16
CA PHE A 42 -31.20 -20.56 -16.34
C PHE A 42 -30.61 -19.24 -16.83
N ALA A 43 -31.41 -18.19 -16.88
CA ALA A 43 -30.93 -16.85 -17.25
C ALA A 43 -29.88 -16.32 -16.27
N LEU A 44 -30.07 -16.53 -14.97
CA LEU A 44 -29.10 -16.15 -13.92
C LEU A 44 -27.77 -16.89 -14.06
N ARG A 45 -27.78 -18.17 -14.43
CA ARG A 45 -26.52 -18.89 -14.77
C ARG A 45 -25.81 -18.26 -15.96
N GLY A 46 -26.56 -17.74 -16.95
CA GLY A 46 -26.02 -16.99 -18.08
C GLY A 46 -25.33 -15.69 -17.63
N ILE A 47 -25.98 -14.93 -16.74
CA ILE A 47 -25.43 -13.71 -16.14
C ILE A 47 -24.14 -14.04 -15.38
N GLY A 48 -24.14 -15.07 -14.52
CA GLY A 48 -22.96 -15.45 -13.76
C GLY A 48 -21.77 -15.86 -14.64
N ARG A 49 -22.01 -16.64 -15.70
CA ARG A 49 -20.95 -17.01 -16.67
C ARG A 49 -20.41 -15.78 -17.43
N GLN A 50 -21.28 -14.87 -17.80
CA GLN A 50 -20.87 -13.61 -18.45
C GLN A 50 -20.04 -12.76 -17.49
N SER A 51 -20.48 -12.60 -16.24
CA SER A 51 -19.76 -11.87 -15.20
C SER A 51 -18.34 -12.42 -15.00
N ALA A 52 -18.21 -13.72 -14.81
CA ALA A 52 -16.90 -14.37 -14.63
C ALA A 52 -15.93 -14.13 -15.80
N ARG A 53 -16.46 -13.99 -17.03
CA ARG A 53 -15.64 -13.72 -18.22
C ARG A 53 -15.23 -12.26 -18.35
N THR A 54 -16.09 -11.32 -17.95
CA THR A 54 -15.89 -9.89 -18.20
C THR A 54 -15.29 -9.15 -17.02
N ALA A 55 -15.44 -9.65 -15.79
CA ALA A 55 -14.91 -9.04 -14.59
C ALA A 55 -13.38 -8.78 -14.65
N PRO A 56 -12.51 -9.74 -15.04
CA PRO A 56 -11.08 -9.49 -15.10
C PRO A 56 -10.69 -8.37 -16.09
N VAL A 57 -11.40 -8.28 -17.21
CA VAL A 57 -11.16 -7.24 -18.23
C VAL A 57 -11.59 -5.87 -17.69
N GLY A 58 -12.73 -5.79 -17.03
CA GLY A 58 -13.23 -4.58 -16.37
C GLY A 58 -12.29 -4.08 -15.29
N HIS A 59 -11.76 -4.98 -14.45
CA HIS A 59 -10.80 -4.63 -13.41
C HIS A 59 -9.50 -4.07 -13.96
N ARG A 60 -8.89 -4.72 -14.96
CA ARG A 60 -7.67 -4.20 -15.60
C ARG A 60 -7.87 -2.82 -16.22
N ALA A 61 -9.02 -2.56 -16.83
CA ALA A 61 -9.34 -1.24 -17.38
C ALA A 61 -9.50 -0.19 -16.28
N GLN A 62 -10.05 -0.56 -15.13
CA GLN A 62 -10.18 0.32 -13.96
C GLN A 62 -8.81 0.61 -13.34
N GLU A 63 -7.94 -0.39 -13.21
CA GLU A 63 -6.55 -0.24 -12.74
C GLU A 63 -5.74 0.69 -13.65
N ALA A 64 -5.83 0.48 -14.97
CA ALA A 64 -5.18 1.35 -15.95
C ALA A 64 -5.68 2.80 -15.88
N LEU A 65 -6.98 3.01 -15.65
CA LEU A 65 -7.56 4.34 -15.46
C LEU A 65 -7.05 4.99 -14.17
N SER A 66 -7.03 4.25 -13.05
CA SER A 66 -6.52 4.74 -11.77
C SER A 66 -5.04 5.10 -11.85
N GLY A 67 -4.21 4.26 -12.47
CA GLY A 67 -2.80 4.54 -12.71
C GLY A 67 -2.57 5.79 -13.55
N ALA A 68 -3.31 5.93 -14.66
CA ALA A 68 -3.23 7.12 -15.52
C ALA A 68 -3.69 8.40 -14.81
N ALA A 69 -4.69 8.31 -13.93
CA ALA A 69 -5.16 9.44 -13.13
C ALA A 69 -4.11 9.90 -12.11
N ILE A 70 -3.50 8.96 -11.39
CA ILE A 70 -2.43 9.24 -10.41
C ILE A 70 -1.22 9.87 -11.12
N GLU A 71 -0.78 9.30 -12.26
CA GLU A 71 0.31 9.83 -13.08
C GLU A 71 0.02 11.26 -13.54
N TYR A 72 -1.20 11.53 -14.03
CA TYR A 72 -1.60 12.87 -14.48
C TYR A 72 -1.62 13.88 -13.34
N ILE A 73 -2.15 13.51 -12.17
CA ILE A 73 -2.22 14.40 -11.00
C ILE A 73 -0.80 14.72 -10.48
N HIS A 74 0.06 13.71 -10.32
CA HIS A 74 1.44 13.91 -9.86
C HIS A 74 2.28 14.70 -10.86
N GLY A 75 2.03 14.52 -12.17
CA GLY A 75 2.70 15.24 -13.25
C GLY A 75 2.16 16.63 -13.55
N LEU A 76 1.06 17.06 -12.90
CA LEU A 76 0.32 18.26 -13.30
C LEU A 76 1.17 19.56 -13.25
N SER A 77 2.06 19.68 -12.27
CA SER A 77 2.97 20.82 -12.15
C SER A 77 3.93 20.89 -13.33
N VAL A 78 4.48 19.76 -13.76
CA VAL A 78 5.37 19.65 -14.93
C VAL A 78 4.60 19.97 -16.21
N VAL A 79 3.41 19.38 -16.37
CA VAL A 79 2.53 19.63 -17.53
C VAL A 79 2.24 21.12 -17.69
N LYS A 80 1.90 21.81 -16.59
CA LYS A 80 1.63 23.25 -16.61
C LYS A 80 2.86 24.08 -16.91
N SER A 81 4.02 23.73 -16.33
CA SER A 81 5.26 24.50 -16.54
C SER A 81 5.76 24.44 -17.99
N PHE A 82 5.47 23.37 -18.70
CA PHE A 82 5.84 23.17 -20.11
C PHE A 82 4.71 23.47 -21.10
N GLY A 83 3.50 23.88 -20.64
CA GLY A 83 2.36 24.17 -21.51
C GLY A 83 1.85 22.95 -22.31
N GLN A 84 2.08 21.72 -21.83
CA GLN A 84 1.78 20.46 -22.52
C GLN A 84 0.45 19.84 -22.05
N GLU A 85 -0.53 20.66 -21.71
CA GLU A 85 -1.83 20.20 -21.18
C GLU A 85 -2.56 19.24 -22.13
N GLY A 86 -2.49 19.49 -23.45
CA GLY A 86 -3.14 18.65 -24.46
C GLY A 86 -2.50 17.27 -24.62
N ALA A 87 -1.18 17.18 -24.69
CA ALA A 87 -0.48 15.92 -24.92
C ALA A 87 -0.47 15.02 -23.68
N SER A 88 -0.28 15.59 -22.50
CA SER A 88 -0.23 14.84 -21.23
C SER A 88 -1.60 14.31 -20.81
N SER A 89 -2.69 15.04 -21.09
CA SER A 89 -4.04 14.56 -20.78
C SER A 89 -4.52 13.45 -21.72
N GLN A 90 -3.90 13.30 -22.89
CA GLN A 90 -4.35 12.32 -23.90
C GLN A 90 -4.35 10.90 -23.35
N ARG A 91 -3.29 10.47 -22.66
CA ARG A 91 -3.19 9.12 -22.06
C ARG A 91 -4.29 8.87 -21.01
N PHE A 92 -4.59 9.88 -20.19
CA PHE A 92 -5.70 9.80 -19.24
C PHE A 92 -7.05 9.68 -19.95
N PHE A 93 -7.30 10.50 -20.98
CA PHE A 93 -8.54 10.42 -21.75
C PHE A 93 -8.67 9.12 -22.55
N GLU A 94 -7.57 8.56 -23.05
CA GLU A 94 -7.56 7.23 -23.70
C GLU A 94 -7.95 6.14 -22.69
N ALA A 95 -7.39 6.16 -21.49
CA ALA A 95 -7.78 5.24 -20.42
C ALA A 95 -9.25 5.39 -20.00
N CYS A 96 -9.76 6.62 -19.92
CA CYS A 96 -11.18 6.89 -19.68
C CYS A 96 -12.07 6.30 -20.78
N ARG A 97 -11.70 6.49 -22.04
CA ARG A 97 -12.46 5.96 -23.18
C ARG A 97 -12.44 4.44 -23.19
N ALA A 98 -11.27 3.83 -22.99
CA ALA A 98 -11.13 2.39 -22.93
C ALA A 98 -11.99 1.77 -21.81
N ASN A 99 -11.95 2.35 -20.61
CA ASN A 99 -12.79 1.90 -19.48
C ASN A 99 -14.29 2.07 -19.79
N LYS A 100 -14.68 3.22 -20.36
CA LYS A 100 -16.06 3.45 -20.78
C LYS A 100 -16.52 2.41 -21.81
N ASP A 101 -15.73 2.15 -22.84
CA ASP A 101 -16.10 1.23 -23.93
C ASP A 101 -16.20 -0.22 -23.43
N ILE A 102 -15.31 -0.63 -22.52
CA ILE A 102 -15.37 -1.94 -21.85
C ILE A 102 -16.64 -2.03 -20.99
N ARG A 103 -16.97 -1.00 -20.18
CA ARG A 103 -18.19 -0.99 -19.36
C ARG A 103 -19.44 -1.09 -20.22
N ILE A 104 -19.54 -0.28 -21.29
CA ILE A 104 -20.67 -0.35 -22.22
C ILE A 104 -20.80 -1.73 -22.84
N LYS A 105 -19.69 -2.32 -23.32
CA LYS A 105 -19.69 -3.67 -23.90
C LYS A 105 -20.14 -4.73 -22.89
N ASN A 106 -19.73 -4.60 -21.63
CA ASN A 106 -20.14 -5.50 -20.56
C ASN A 106 -21.65 -5.38 -20.29
N GLU A 107 -22.18 -4.16 -20.16
CA GLU A 107 -23.61 -3.91 -19.97
C GLU A 107 -24.43 -4.52 -21.10
N PHE A 108 -24.06 -4.28 -22.36
CA PHE A 108 -24.74 -4.90 -23.49
C PHE A 108 -24.66 -6.42 -23.49
N GLY A 109 -23.62 -7.01 -22.94
CA GLY A 109 -23.49 -8.46 -22.74
C GLY A 109 -24.48 -9.01 -21.69
N PHE A 110 -24.85 -8.23 -20.69
CA PHE A 110 -25.80 -8.62 -19.64
C PHE A 110 -27.26 -8.43 -20.05
N VAL A 111 -27.58 -7.44 -20.92
CA VAL A 111 -28.95 -7.08 -21.32
C VAL A 111 -29.78 -8.30 -21.77
N PRO A 112 -29.33 -9.17 -22.68
CA PRO A 112 -30.19 -10.27 -23.15
C PRO A 112 -30.54 -11.26 -22.04
N TRP A 113 -29.60 -11.57 -21.16
CA TRP A 113 -29.82 -12.47 -20.02
C TRP A 113 -30.75 -11.83 -18.99
N ASN A 114 -30.55 -10.55 -18.68
CA ASN A 114 -31.42 -9.83 -17.75
C ASN A 114 -32.84 -9.67 -18.28
N CYS A 115 -32.97 -9.36 -19.58
CA CYS A 115 -34.28 -9.35 -20.25
C CYS A 115 -34.96 -10.71 -20.18
N LEU A 116 -34.24 -11.81 -20.44
CA LEU A 116 -34.78 -13.17 -20.34
C LEU A 116 -35.24 -13.48 -18.92
N HIS A 117 -34.45 -13.12 -17.92
CA HIS A 117 -34.76 -13.28 -16.50
C HIS A 117 -36.07 -12.55 -16.15
N LEU A 118 -36.13 -11.25 -16.35
CA LEU A 118 -37.31 -10.43 -16.03
C LEU A 118 -38.55 -10.85 -16.83
N PHE A 119 -38.38 -11.12 -18.12
CA PHE A 119 -39.49 -11.55 -18.97
C PHE A 119 -40.05 -12.89 -18.51
N SER A 120 -39.20 -13.87 -18.17
CA SER A 120 -39.65 -15.19 -17.70
C SER A 120 -40.50 -15.09 -16.42
N LEU A 121 -40.07 -14.23 -15.47
CA LEU A 121 -40.81 -14.02 -14.22
C LEU A 121 -42.16 -13.30 -14.47
N LYS A 122 -42.16 -12.24 -15.28
CA LYS A 122 -43.41 -11.49 -15.58
C LYS A 122 -44.37 -12.35 -16.40
N ALA A 123 -43.89 -13.10 -17.38
CA ALA A 123 -44.70 -14.02 -18.16
C ALA A 123 -45.29 -15.16 -17.32
N ALA A 124 -44.49 -15.69 -16.38
CA ALA A 124 -44.97 -16.68 -15.43
C ALA A 124 -46.04 -16.11 -14.48
N ALA A 125 -45.90 -14.89 -14.02
CA ALA A 125 -46.92 -14.21 -13.19
C ALA A 125 -48.24 -14.09 -13.91
N VAL A 126 -48.23 -13.61 -15.17
CA VAL A 126 -49.41 -13.50 -15.99
C VAL A 126 -50.01 -14.88 -16.28
N GLY A 127 -49.18 -15.84 -16.65
CA GLY A 127 -49.61 -17.22 -16.95
C GLY A 127 -50.28 -17.91 -15.73
N LEU A 128 -49.73 -17.65 -14.54
CA LEU A 128 -50.26 -18.21 -13.26
C LEU A 128 -51.68 -17.63 -13.01
N VAL A 129 -51.84 -16.30 -13.07
CA VAL A 129 -53.15 -15.66 -12.85
C VAL A 129 -54.15 -16.06 -13.94
N PHE A 130 -53.70 -16.16 -15.19
CA PHE A 130 -54.54 -16.62 -16.32
C PHE A 130 -55.02 -18.08 -16.13
N THR A 131 -54.12 -18.98 -15.74
CA THR A 131 -54.45 -20.41 -15.50
C THR A 131 -55.47 -20.52 -14.37
N ALA A 132 -55.23 -19.85 -13.24
CA ALA A 132 -56.17 -19.85 -12.11
C ALA A 132 -57.54 -19.23 -12.50
N GLY A 133 -57.56 -18.14 -13.27
CA GLY A 133 -58.77 -17.50 -13.75
C GLY A 133 -59.55 -18.39 -14.70
N TRP A 134 -58.89 -19.10 -15.64
CA TRP A 134 -59.47 -20.05 -16.54
C TRP A 134 -60.17 -21.22 -15.79
N GLN A 135 -59.52 -21.74 -14.77
CA GLN A 135 -60.08 -22.81 -13.91
C GLN A 135 -61.30 -22.32 -13.12
N THR A 136 -61.26 -21.10 -12.60
CA THR A 136 -62.41 -20.48 -11.91
C THR A 136 -63.59 -20.32 -12.84
N MET A 137 -63.38 -19.87 -14.10
CA MET A 137 -64.44 -19.74 -15.08
C MET A 137 -65.07 -21.09 -15.49
N ASN A 138 -64.29 -22.17 -15.48
CA ASN A 138 -64.75 -23.52 -15.70
C ASN A 138 -65.38 -24.20 -14.47
N GLY A 139 -65.47 -23.48 -13.35
CA GLY A 139 -66.06 -23.97 -12.10
C GLY A 139 -65.26 -25.04 -11.37
N THR A 140 -63.98 -25.20 -11.70
CA THR A 140 -63.05 -26.14 -11.05
C THR A 140 -62.28 -25.51 -9.90
N LEU A 141 -62.27 -24.20 -9.82
CA LEU A 141 -61.56 -23.47 -8.75
C LEU A 141 -62.48 -22.41 -8.14
N GLU A 142 -62.47 -22.27 -6.81
CA GLU A 142 -63.24 -21.23 -6.09
C GLU A 142 -62.57 -19.87 -6.19
N LEU A 143 -63.36 -18.78 -6.19
CA LEU A 143 -62.91 -17.41 -6.22
C LEU A 143 -61.85 -17.04 -5.15
N PRO A 144 -61.96 -17.48 -3.91
CA PRO A 144 -60.91 -17.22 -2.92
C PRO A 144 -59.54 -17.76 -3.29
N VAL A 145 -59.49 -18.92 -3.97
CA VAL A 145 -58.23 -19.53 -4.41
C VAL A 145 -57.63 -18.76 -5.57
N LEU A 146 -58.42 -18.22 -6.48
CA LEU A 146 -57.96 -17.29 -7.52
C LEU A 146 -57.32 -16.03 -6.94
N LEU A 147 -57.96 -15.41 -5.94
CA LEU A 147 -57.37 -14.25 -5.26
C LEU A 147 -56.05 -14.59 -4.54
N MET A 148 -56.01 -15.75 -3.89
CA MET A 148 -54.79 -16.24 -3.26
C MET A 148 -53.68 -16.46 -4.32
N ALA A 149 -53.99 -17.10 -5.46
CA ALA A 149 -53.02 -17.30 -6.53
C ALA A 149 -52.51 -15.98 -7.11
N ALA A 150 -53.39 -14.96 -7.28
CA ALA A 150 -52.99 -13.63 -7.70
C ALA A 150 -52.04 -12.96 -6.72
N MET A 151 -52.31 -13.01 -5.41
CA MET A 151 -51.41 -12.50 -4.37
C MET A 151 -50.08 -13.21 -4.34
N PHE A 152 -50.08 -14.54 -4.45
CA PHE A 152 -48.86 -15.33 -4.46
C PHE A 152 -48.00 -15.07 -5.70
N SER A 153 -48.58 -14.75 -6.85
CA SER A 153 -47.82 -14.42 -8.07
C SER A 153 -46.92 -13.19 -7.85
N PHE A 154 -47.43 -12.15 -7.20
CA PHE A 154 -46.62 -10.97 -6.88
C PHE A 154 -45.52 -11.29 -5.87
N THR A 155 -45.84 -12.07 -4.83
CA THR A 155 -44.90 -12.38 -3.73
C THR A 155 -43.76 -13.29 -4.20
N ILE A 156 -44.07 -14.35 -4.98
CA ILE A 156 -43.08 -15.32 -5.46
C ILE A 156 -42.02 -14.66 -6.35
N PHE A 157 -42.47 -13.85 -7.29
CA PHE A 157 -41.57 -13.26 -8.27
C PHE A 157 -40.76 -12.10 -7.68
N GLY A 158 -41.31 -11.33 -6.72
CA GLY A 158 -40.57 -10.36 -5.93
C GLY A 158 -39.50 -11.00 -5.07
N SER A 159 -39.78 -12.15 -4.46
CA SER A 159 -38.78 -12.91 -3.66
C SER A 159 -37.63 -13.44 -4.53
N VAL A 160 -37.91 -13.94 -5.73
CA VAL A 160 -36.86 -14.40 -6.68
C VAL A 160 -35.98 -13.24 -7.14
N GLU A 161 -36.55 -12.06 -7.40
CA GLU A 161 -35.82 -10.85 -7.75
C GLU A 161 -34.88 -10.40 -6.61
N SER A 162 -35.39 -10.39 -5.37
CA SER A 162 -34.60 -10.04 -4.17
C SER A 162 -33.47 -11.05 -3.89
N ILE A 163 -33.66 -12.34 -4.14
CA ILE A 163 -32.63 -13.37 -4.03
C ILE A 163 -31.51 -13.09 -5.04
N ASN A 164 -31.86 -12.70 -6.28
CA ASN A 164 -30.89 -12.39 -7.31
C ASN A 164 -30.02 -11.19 -6.92
N ASP A 165 -30.63 -10.10 -6.45
CA ASP A 165 -29.92 -8.90 -6.03
C ASP A 165 -28.95 -9.20 -4.86
N ALA A 166 -29.41 -9.96 -3.87
CA ALA A 166 -28.56 -10.37 -2.75
C ALA A 166 -27.41 -11.29 -3.20
N ALA A 167 -27.66 -12.23 -4.11
CA ALA A 167 -26.64 -13.13 -4.66
C ALA A 167 -25.57 -12.37 -5.46
N HIS A 168 -25.96 -11.33 -6.21
CA HIS A 168 -25.02 -10.47 -6.94
C HIS A 168 -24.08 -9.74 -5.97
N ILE A 169 -24.62 -9.17 -4.90
CA ILE A 169 -23.80 -8.47 -3.89
C ILE A 169 -22.86 -9.43 -3.17
N LEU A 170 -23.32 -10.63 -2.83
CA LEU A 170 -22.47 -11.66 -2.23
C LEU A 170 -21.32 -12.05 -3.16
N SER A 171 -21.57 -12.23 -4.46
CA SER A 171 -20.52 -12.55 -5.43
C SER A 171 -19.47 -11.45 -5.57
N VAL A 172 -19.87 -10.17 -5.48
CA VAL A 172 -18.93 -9.04 -5.45
C VAL A 172 -18.11 -9.07 -4.17
N THR A 173 -18.74 -9.38 -3.02
CA THR A 173 -18.06 -9.48 -1.73
C THR A 173 -17.03 -10.63 -1.73
N ASP A 174 -17.40 -11.82 -2.25
CA ASP A 174 -16.47 -12.95 -2.37
C ASP A 174 -15.22 -12.57 -3.20
N SER A 175 -15.40 -11.87 -4.33
CA SER A 175 -14.26 -11.45 -5.16
C SER A 175 -13.32 -10.46 -4.46
N VAL A 176 -13.82 -9.68 -3.50
CA VAL A 176 -13.01 -8.80 -2.65
C VAL A 176 -12.29 -9.61 -1.57
N LEU A 177 -12.97 -10.61 -0.98
CA LEU A 177 -12.38 -11.51 0.01
C LEU A 177 -11.26 -12.35 -0.59
N ASP A 178 -11.47 -12.92 -1.79
CA ASP A 178 -10.42 -13.68 -2.51
C ASP A 178 -9.14 -12.83 -2.70
N ARG A 179 -9.30 -11.54 -3.01
CA ARG A 179 -8.16 -10.63 -3.14
C ARG A 179 -7.49 -10.32 -1.80
N LEU A 180 -8.26 -10.20 -0.73
CA LEU A 180 -7.69 -10.05 0.62
C LEU A 180 -6.94 -11.31 1.04
N GLU A 181 -7.47 -12.50 0.77
CA GLU A 181 -6.78 -13.76 1.01
C GLU A 181 -5.49 -13.89 0.19
N GLU A 182 -5.48 -13.43 -1.07
CA GLU A 182 -4.27 -13.38 -1.89
C GLU A 182 -3.20 -12.44 -1.29
N LEU A 183 -3.61 -11.30 -0.74
CA LEU A 183 -2.72 -10.37 -0.03
C LEU A 183 -2.25 -10.94 1.31
N GLU A 184 -3.15 -11.59 2.09
CA GLU A 184 -2.80 -12.23 3.36
C GLU A 184 -1.94 -13.49 3.15
N GLY A 185 -2.10 -14.18 2.02
CA GLY A 185 -1.29 -15.35 1.64
C GLY A 185 0.13 -14.98 1.19
N THR A 186 0.45 -13.68 1.04
CA THR A 186 1.81 -13.23 0.78
C THR A 186 2.63 -13.49 2.04
N GLU A 187 3.61 -14.40 1.97
CA GLU A 187 4.50 -14.71 3.08
C GLU A 187 5.19 -13.44 3.56
N LEU A 188 4.98 -13.09 4.83
CA LEU A 188 5.71 -12.00 5.47
C LEU A 188 7.18 -12.44 5.65
N PRO A 189 8.14 -11.54 5.42
CA PRO A 189 9.57 -11.89 5.45
C PRO A 189 10.06 -12.47 6.78
N ASP A 190 9.29 -12.37 7.87
CA ASP A 190 9.70 -12.73 9.22
C ASP A 190 8.79 -13.72 9.94
N GLN A 191 7.93 -14.48 9.21
CA GLN A 191 6.99 -15.47 9.81
C GLN A 191 7.70 -16.48 10.72
N ASP A 192 8.92 -16.87 10.38
CA ASP A 192 9.76 -17.79 11.19
C ASP A 192 10.76 -17.07 12.11
N GLY A 193 10.71 -15.74 12.18
CA GLY A 193 11.60 -14.92 12.99
C GLY A 193 11.33 -15.08 14.50
N LYS A 194 12.41 -14.96 15.30
CA LYS A 194 12.32 -14.93 16.76
C LYS A 194 12.46 -13.51 17.27
N ASP A 195 11.72 -13.16 18.31
CA ASP A 195 11.96 -11.91 19.02
C ASP A 195 13.26 -12.05 19.82
N ILE A 196 14.32 -11.35 19.40
CA ILE A 196 15.68 -11.43 19.95
C ILE A 196 16.03 -10.07 20.55
N SER A 197 16.43 -10.07 21.82
CA SER A 197 17.03 -8.89 22.45
C SER A 197 18.53 -8.91 22.20
N LEU A 198 19.05 -7.88 21.53
CA LEU A 198 20.46 -7.75 21.21
C LEU A 198 21.23 -7.12 22.38
N GLU A 199 22.36 -7.70 22.73
CA GLU A 199 23.32 -7.15 23.72
C GLU A 199 24.46 -6.37 23.04
N ARG A 200 24.70 -6.64 21.75
CA ARG A 200 25.72 -6.01 20.91
C ARG A 200 25.15 -5.53 19.62
N TYR A 201 25.78 -4.53 19.03
CA TYR A 201 25.27 -3.83 17.84
C TYR A 201 26.33 -3.70 16.74
N ASP A 202 27.33 -4.63 16.74
CA ASP A 202 28.24 -4.79 15.60
C ASP A 202 27.50 -5.38 14.40
N ILE A 203 27.83 -4.90 13.21
CA ILE A 203 27.15 -5.29 11.97
C ILE A 203 28.17 -5.99 11.08
N CYS A 204 27.77 -7.12 10.49
CA CYS A 204 28.61 -7.85 9.55
C CYS A 204 27.81 -8.22 8.30
N PHE A 205 28.33 -7.85 7.14
CA PHE A 205 27.93 -8.35 5.84
C PHE A 205 28.90 -9.45 5.42
N ASP A 206 28.40 -10.62 5.05
CA ASP A 206 29.21 -11.81 4.74
C ASP A 206 28.76 -12.39 3.39
N HIS A 207 29.54 -12.13 2.34
CA HIS A 207 29.30 -12.55 0.96
C HIS A 207 27.90 -12.20 0.43
N VAL A 208 27.44 -10.96 0.67
CA VAL A 208 26.10 -10.51 0.35
C VAL A 208 25.98 -10.17 -1.14
N SER A 209 25.02 -10.82 -1.83
CA SER A 209 24.54 -10.43 -3.16
C SER A 209 23.04 -10.20 -3.14
N PHE A 210 22.57 -9.21 -3.94
CA PHE A 210 21.17 -8.85 -4.02
C PHE A 210 20.82 -8.15 -5.33
N GLY A 211 19.62 -8.45 -5.85
CA GLY A 211 19.03 -7.77 -7.00
C GLY A 211 17.57 -7.41 -6.82
N TYR A 212 17.13 -6.33 -7.50
CA TYR A 212 15.72 -6.02 -7.63
C TYR A 212 15.18 -6.74 -8.88
N GLU A 213 14.21 -7.65 -8.68
CA GLU A 213 13.62 -8.46 -9.76
C GLU A 213 14.67 -9.18 -10.61
N THR A 214 15.01 -8.62 -11.79
CA THR A 214 15.96 -9.23 -12.72
C THR A 214 17.34 -8.55 -12.75
N ARG A 215 17.52 -7.44 -12.00
CA ARG A 215 18.75 -6.65 -12.02
C ARG A 215 19.51 -6.83 -10.71
N GLU A 216 20.64 -7.51 -10.76
CA GLU A 216 21.57 -7.58 -9.63
C GLU A 216 22.22 -6.20 -9.39
N VAL A 217 22.27 -5.77 -8.12
CA VAL A 217 22.74 -4.44 -7.69
C VAL A 217 23.87 -4.53 -6.68
N ILE A 218 23.94 -5.57 -5.87
CA ILE A 218 24.98 -5.81 -4.87
C ILE A 218 25.64 -7.15 -5.24
N HIS A 219 26.99 -7.15 -5.32
CA HIS A 219 27.77 -8.26 -5.82
C HIS A 219 28.85 -8.69 -4.82
N ASP A 220 28.61 -9.78 -4.07
CA ASP A 220 29.57 -10.42 -3.16
C ASP A 220 30.25 -9.43 -2.19
N VAL A 221 29.45 -8.68 -1.45
CA VAL A 221 29.90 -7.63 -0.54
C VAL A 221 30.16 -8.22 0.85
N SER A 222 31.37 -7.98 1.39
CA SER A 222 31.77 -8.39 2.75
C SER A 222 32.46 -7.25 3.45
N PHE A 223 31.94 -6.88 4.67
CA PHE A 223 32.56 -5.91 5.56
C PHE A 223 32.01 -6.05 6.98
N GLN A 224 32.70 -5.40 7.93
CA GLN A 224 32.25 -5.37 9.34
C GLN A 224 32.28 -3.93 9.85
N LEU A 225 31.26 -3.56 10.63
CA LEU A 225 31.10 -2.27 11.29
C LEU A 225 31.10 -2.51 12.80
N PRO A 226 32.11 -2.02 13.51
CA PRO A 226 32.16 -2.16 14.98
C PRO A 226 31.03 -1.36 15.63
N GLN A 227 30.57 -1.82 16.78
CA GLN A 227 29.64 -1.06 17.63
C GLN A 227 30.26 0.28 18.04
N ASN A 228 29.42 1.34 18.13
CA ASN A 228 29.81 2.70 18.50
C ASN A 228 30.85 3.34 17.54
N SER A 229 30.85 2.95 16.29
CA SER A 229 31.67 3.53 15.24
C SER A 229 30.83 4.29 14.20
N ALA A 230 31.41 5.32 13.60
CA ALA A 230 30.80 6.07 12.51
C ALA A 230 31.38 5.60 11.16
N THR A 231 30.52 5.04 10.30
CA THR A 231 30.90 4.60 8.97
C THR A 231 30.25 5.45 7.90
N ALA A 232 31.04 6.01 7.00
CA ALA A 232 30.55 6.71 5.81
C ALA A 232 30.56 5.79 4.59
N ILE A 233 29.42 5.69 3.90
CA ILE A 233 29.30 5.00 2.62
C ILE A 233 29.34 6.05 1.51
N VAL A 234 30.29 5.95 0.60
CA VAL A 234 30.50 6.90 -0.49
C VAL A 234 30.57 6.16 -1.84
N GLY A 235 30.34 6.87 -2.93
CA GLY A 235 30.43 6.31 -4.29
C GLY A 235 29.49 7.01 -5.27
N PRO A 236 29.55 6.68 -6.56
CA PRO A 236 28.71 7.24 -7.59
C PRO A 236 27.21 7.02 -7.34
N SER A 237 26.35 7.82 -7.99
CA SER A 237 24.90 7.56 -7.94
C SER A 237 24.59 6.21 -8.60
N GLY A 238 23.67 5.45 -7.99
CA GLY A 238 23.32 4.11 -8.48
C GLY A 238 24.30 2.98 -8.16
N SER A 239 25.36 3.23 -7.35
CA SER A 239 26.34 2.20 -6.98
C SER A 239 25.85 1.18 -5.94
N GLY A 240 24.63 1.33 -5.37
CA GLY A 240 24.06 0.40 -4.40
C GLY A 240 24.12 0.86 -2.92
N LYS A 241 24.52 2.11 -2.63
CA LYS A 241 24.65 2.63 -1.25
C LYS A 241 23.34 2.54 -0.43
N SER A 242 22.24 3.06 -0.96
CA SER A 242 20.93 3.01 -0.29
C SER A 242 20.39 1.59 -0.22
N THR A 243 20.76 0.74 -1.17
CA THR A 243 20.41 -0.70 -1.15
C THR A 243 21.08 -1.41 0.03
N LEU A 244 22.36 -1.13 0.34
CA LEU A 244 23.03 -1.71 1.52
C LEU A 244 22.32 -1.31 2.82
N CYS A 245 21.88 -0.05 2.95
CA CYS A 245 21.11 0.41 4.10
C CYS A 245 19.71 -0.25 4.18
N ALA A 246 19.04 -0.41 3.03
CA ALA A 246 17.75 -1.09 2.96
C ALA A 246 17.84 -2.58 3.31
N LEU A 247 18.91 -3.27 2.91
CA LEU A 247 19.19 -4.66 3.29
C LEU A 247 19.46 -4.80 4.77
N LEU A 248 20.21 -3.88 5.39
CA LEU A 248 20.45 -3.88 6.83
C LEU A 248 19.14 -3.68 7.63
N ALA A 249 18.26 -2.79 7.14
CA ALA A 249 16.93 -2.59 7.74
C ALA A 249 15.95 -3.73 7.39
N ARG A 250 16.39 -4.72 6.62
CA ARG A 250 15.58 -5.85 6.14
C ARG A 250 14.30 -5.42 5.43
N PHE A 251 14.37 -4.36 4.62
CA PHE A 251 13.28 -4.04 3.69
C PHE A 251 13.24 -5.04 2.53
N TYR A 252 14.35 -5.76 2.32
CA TYR A 252 14.51 -6.86 1.38
C TYR A 252 15.41 -7.91 2.04
N ASP A 253 15.19 -9.19 1.79
CA ASP A 253 16.10 -10.26 2.16
C ASP A 253 17.18 -10.41 1.08
N VAL A 254 18.39 -10.85 1.49
CA VAL A 254 19.50 -11.03 0.57
C VAL A 254 19.33 -12.32 -0.26
N ASP A 255 19.74 -12.28 -1.53
CA ASP A 255 19.69 -13.44 -2.42
C ASP A 255 20.79 -14.46 -2.05
N GLN A 256 21.98 -13.98 -1.71
CA GLN A 256 23.10 -14.80 -1.27
C GLN A 256 23.83 -14.15 -0.08
N GLY A 257 24.53 -14.97 0.69
CA GLY A 257 25.25 -14.51 1.87
C GLY A 257 24.34 -14.31 3.08
N ARG A 258 24.79 -13.47 4.01
CA ARG A 258 24.03 -13.13 5.22
C ARG A 258 24.45 -11.77 5.77
N ILE A 259 23.54 -11.16 6.51
CA ILE A 259 23.77 -9.96 7.31
C ILE A 259 23.53 -10.33 8.77
N THR A 260 24.45 -9.95 9.65
CA THR A 260 24.30 -10.17 11.09
C THR A 260 24.38 -8.87 11.86
N VAL A 261 23.60 -8.77 12.95
CA VAL A 261 23.65 -7.68 13.93
C VAL A 261 23.87 -8.31 15.30
N GLY A 262 24.91 -7.90 16.01
CA GLY A 262 25.30 -8.51 17.30
C GLY A 262 25.59 -10.02 17.20
N GLY A 263 25.97 -10.50 16.02
CA GLY A 263 26.25 -11.92 15.75
C GLY A 263 25.00 -12.74 15.34
N TYR A 264 23.80 -12.17 15.36
CA TYR A 264 22.56 -12.83 14.93
C TYR A 264 22.25 -12.53 13.47
N ASP A 265 21.94 -13.54 12.67
CA ASP A 265 21.45 -13.36 11.28
C ASP A 265 20.08 -12.67 11.32
N ILE A 266 19.98 -11.52 10.63
CA ILE A 266 18.76 -10.70 10.62
C ILE A 266 17.53 -11.44 10.07
N ARG A 267 17.70 -12.46 9.22
CA ARG A 267 16.61 -13.29 8.70
C ARG A 267 15.98 -14.20 9.76
N LYS A 268 16.69 -14.47 10.87
CA LYS A 268 16.21 -15.29 11.99
C LYS A 268 15.56 -14.46 13.09
N MET A 269 15.53 -13.14 12.94
CA MET A 269 14.88 -12.21 13.84
C MET A 269 13.51 -11.81 13.26
N THR A 270 12.57 -11.43 14.12
CA THR A 270 11.41 -10.67 13.64
C THR A 270 11.84 -9.29 13.17
N CYS A 271 11.16 -8.74 12.16
CA CYS A 271 11.42 -7.37 11.68
C CYS A 271 11.29 -6.35 12.83
N ASP A 272 10.32 -6.54 13.71
CA ASP A 272 10.11 -5.68 14.88
C ASP A 272 11.30 -5.72 15.83
N SER A 273 11.87 -6.90 16.13
CA SER A 273 13.01 -6.99 17.02
C SER A 273 14.28 -6.39 16.42
N LEU A 274 14.48 -6.52 15.10
CA LEU A 274 15.57 -5.86 14.38
C LEU A 274 15.38 -4.34 14.35
N LEU A 275 14.24 -3.90 13.84
CA LEU A 275 13.95 -2.47 13.65
C LEU A 275 13.83 -1.70 14.94
N ARG A 276 13.51 -2.33 16.07
CA ARG A 276 13.60 -1.71 17.41
C ARG A 276 14.97 -1.13 17.69
N ASN A 277 16.03 -1.74 17.14
CA ASN A 277 17.41 -1.35 17.34
C ASN A 277 17.96 -0.41 16.23
N ILE A 278 17.18 -0.08 15.23
CA ILE A 278 17.59 0.75 14.08
C ILE A 278 16.71 2.00 14.00
N ALA A 279 17.30 3.18 14.01
CA ALA A 279 16.66 4.44 13.64
C ALA A 279 17.14 4.87 12.25
N MET A 280 16.24 5.39 11.41
CA MET A 280 16.57 5.76 10.04
C MET A 280 16.07 7.16 9.71
N VAL A 281 16.97 8.02 9.26
CA VAL A 281 16.64 9.34 8.70
C VAL A 281 16.76 9.23 7.19
N PHE A 282 15.62 9.30 6.51
CA PHE A 282 15.53 9.17 5.05
C PHE A 282 15.88 10.48 4.33
N GLN A 283 16.37 10.39 3.11
CA GLN A 283 16.57 11.50 2.21
C GLN A 283 15.26 12.27 1.94
N ASN A 284 14.20 11.53 1.61
CA ASN A 284 12.87 12.08 1.41
C ASN A 284 12.03 11.83 2.66
N VAL A 285 11.88 12.87 3.49
CA VAL A 285 11.10 12.77 4.72
C VAL A 285 9.62 12.73 4.41
N TYR A 286 8.96 11.68 4.90
CA TYR A 286 7.51 11.57 4.89
C TYR A 286 6.91 11.86 6.27
N LEU A 287 5.95 12.78 6.32
CA LEU A 287 5.15 13.07 7.49
C LEU A 287 3.70 12.64 7.24
N PHE A 288 3.11 11.98 8.23
CA PHE A 288 1.72 11.54 8.17
C PHE A 288 0.77 12.73 8.34
N HIS A 289 -0.40 12.63 7.73
CA HIS A 289 -1.49 13.58 7.94
C HIS A 289 -2.06 13.44 9.36
N ASP A 290 -1.37 14.05 10.32
CA ASP A 290 -1.67 14.01 11.74
C ASP A 290 -1.01 15.24 12.41
N THR A 291 -1.15 15.42 13.70
CA THR A 291 -0.49 16.49 14.44
C THR A 291 1.04 16.34 14.41
N ILE A 292 1.77 17.44 14.60
CA ILE A 292 3.24 17.42 14.76
C ILE A 292 3.61 16.52 15.94
N ARG A 293 2.87 16.61 17.04
CA ARG A 293 3.02 15.76 18.23
C ARG A 293 3.02 14.28 17.87
N ASN A 294 1.98 13.82 17.19
CA ASN A 294 1.83 12.41 16.80
C ASN A 294 2.89 12.00 15.79
N ASN A 295 3.27 12.90 14.88
CA ASN A 295 4.39 12.68 13.97
C ASN A 295 5.71 12.45 14.69
N ILE A 296 6.02 13.14 15.79
CA ILE A 296 7.22 12.90 16.60
C ILE A 296 7.03 11.60 17.42
N ARG A 297 5.87 11.43 18.06
CA ARG A 297 5.53 10.26 18.90
C ARG A 297 5.56 8.95 18.12
N PHE A 298 5.47 9.00 16.78
CA PHE A 298 5.63 7.82 15.92
C PHE A 298 6.94 7.05 16.18
N GLY A 299 8.00 7.73 16.65
CA GLY A 299 9.26 7.07 17.05
C GLY A 299 9.13 6.16 18.28
N ARG A 300 8.24 6.49 19.22
CA ARG A 300 7.90 5.70 20.41
C ARG A 300 6.44 6.03 20.82
N PRO A 301 5.46 5.22 20.43
CA PRO A 301 4.02 5.52 20.63
C PRO A 301 3.63 5.75 22.09
N ASP A 302 4.26 5.05 23.03
CA ASP A 302 3.98 5.11 24.48
C ASP A 302 4.77 6.23 25.19
N ALA A 303 5.48 7.11 24.45
CA ALA A 303 6.27 8.18 25.04
C ALA A 303 5.40 9.21 25.76
N ALA A 304 5.87 9.64 26.93
CA ALA A 304 5.25 10.74 27.66
C ALA A 304 5.40 12.07 26.88
N GLU A 305 4.57 13.04 27.21
CA GLU A 305 4.59 14.36 26.57
C GLU A 305 5.94 15.06 26.74
N GLU A 306 6.50 14.93 27.92
CA GLU A 306 7.79 15.50 28.29
C GLU A 306 8.92 14.95 27.42
N ASP A 307 8.88 13.66 27.08
CA ASP A 307 9.85 12.98 26.19
C ASP A 307 9.74 13.52 24.75
N VAL A 308 8.50 13.71 24.26
CA VAL A 308 8.24 14.27 22.92
C VAL A 308 8.82 15.69 22.83
N ILE A 309 8.59 16.53 23.86
CA ILE A 309 9.11 17.88 23.91
C ILE A 309 10.64 17.88 24.04
N ALA A 310 11.21 16.97 24.83
CA ALA A 310 12.66 16.84 24.98
C ALA A 310 13.31 16.43 23.65
N ALA A 311 12.75 15.46 22.94
CA ALA A 311 13.21 15.08 21.61
C ALA A 311 13.09 16.20 20.58
N ALA A 312 12.01 16.98 20.62
CA ALA A 312 11.82 18.15 19.77
C ALA A 312 12.85 19.25 20.04
N LYS A 313 13.19 19.51 21.30
CA LYS A 313 14.25 20.46 21.68
C LYS A 313 15.61 19.99 21.20
N ALA A 314 15.94 18.70 21.41
CA ALA A 314 17.20 18.13 20.95
C ALA A 314 17.32 18.15 19.42
N ALA A 315 16.20 17.99 18.70
CA ALA A 315 16.12 18.09 17.25
C ALA A 315 16.02 19.54 16.72
N ARG A 316 16.13 20.55 17.57
CA ARG A 316 15.99 21.97 17.17
C ARG A 316 14.68 22.28 16.45
N CYS A 317 13.59 21.56 16.76
CA CYS A 317 12.27 21.82 16.17
C CYS A 317 11.26 22.44 17.14
N HIS A 318 11.55 22.51 18.44
CA HIS A 318 10.66 23.05 19.46
C HIS A 318 10.24 24.50 19.17
N ASP A 319 11.18 25.35 18.85
CA ASP A 319 10.94 26.81 18.74
C ASP A 319 10.06 27.14 17.54
N PHE A 320 10.29 26.52 16.36
CA PHE A 320 9.41 26.74 15.23
C PHE A 320 8.02 26.11 15.46
N ILE A 321 7.93 24.95 16.15
CA ILE A 321 6.64 24.35 16.50
C ILE A 321 5.84 25.30 17.38
N MET A 322 6.46 25.89 18.40
CA MET A 322 5.80 26.84 19.31
C MET A 322 5.40 28.15 18.64
N ALA A 323 6.07 28.54 17.55
CA ALA A 323 5.68 29.70 16.73
C ALA A 323 4.44 29.46 15.86
N LEU A 324 4.02 28.19 15.66
CA LEU A 324 2.80 27.85 14.94
C LEU A 324 1.55 28.14 15.79
N PRO A 325 0.42 28.52 15.19
CA PRO A 325 -0.79 28.91 15.93
C PRO A 325 -1.33 27.83 16.89
N GLN A 326 -1.12 26.55 16.58
CA GLN A 326 -1.59 25.42 17.39
C GLN A 326 -0.42 24.64 18.02
N GLY A 327 0.83 25.13 17.91
CA GLY A 327 2.00 24.49 18.46
C GLY A 327 2.10 23.01 18.02
N TYR A 328 2.30 22.12 18.98
CA TYR A 328 2.39 20.66 18.72
C TYR A 328 1.11 20.03 18.16
N ASP A 329 -0.04 20.66 18.34
CA ASP A 329 -1.33 20.17 17.81
C ASP A 329 -1.61 20.66 16.39
N THR A 330 -0.66 21.37 15.78
CA THR A 330 -0.75 21.76 14.37
C THR A 330 -0.82 20.53 13.48
N MET A 331 -1.87 20.49 12.63
CA MET A 331 -2.05 19.44 11.65
C MET A 331 -1.04 19.55 10.51
N VAL A 332 -0.35 18.47 10.25
CA VAL A 332 0.56 18.31 9.11
C VAL A 332 -0.25 17.89 7.89
N GLY A 333 -0.11 18.61 6.77
CA GLY A 333 -0.71 18.22 5.50
C GLY A 333 -0.09 16.94 4.95
N GLU A 334 -0.73 16.34 3.95
CA GLU A 334 -0.25 15.12 3.32
C GLU A 334 1.22 15.27 2.86
N GLY A 335 2.07 14.31 3.26
CA GLY A 335 3.52 14.37 3.00
C GLY A 335 4.23 15.61 3.59
N GLY A 336 3.60 16.34 4.53
CA GLY A 336 4.17 17.55 5.11
C GLY A 336 4.07 18.77 4.22
N SER A 337 3.07 18.87 3.35
CA SER A 337 2.95 19.93 2.33
C SER A 337 2.94 21.36 2.87
N ASN A 338 2.62 21.57 4.15
CA ASN A 338 2.58 22.86 4.84
C ASN A 338 3.86 23.20 5.64
N LEU A 339 4.90 22.38 5.55
CA LEU A 339 6.17 22.57 6.23
C LEU A 339 7.33 22.68 5.23
N SER A 340 8.35 23.46 5.58
CA SER A 340 9.59 23.56 4.81
C SER A 340 10.39 22.24 4.85
N GLY A 341 11.31 22.05 3.91
CA GLY A 341 12.17 20.86 3.88
C GLY A 341 12.99 20.69 5.18
N GLY A 342 13.53 21.77 5.72
CA GLY A 342 14.30 21.75 6.96
C GLY A 342 13.45 21.42 8.20
N GLU A 343 12.22 21.92 8.28
CA GLU A 343 11.28 21.60 9.36
C GLU A 343 10.88 20.12 9.33
N LYS A 344 10.57 19.58 8.16
CA LYS A 344 10.30 18.14 7.99
C LYS A 344 11.48 17.29 8.46
N GLN A 345 12.69 17.68 8.07
CA GLN A 345 13.90 16.96 8.41
C GLN A 345 14.11 16.94 9.92
N ARG A 346 13.96 18.09 10.61
CA ARG A 346 14.09 18.17 12.07
C ARG A 346 13.03 17.35 12.80
N ILE A 347 11.78 17.31 12.32
CA ILE A 347 10.75 16.42 12.86
C ILE A 347 11.14 14.95 12.68
N SER A 348 11.71 14.58 11.53
CA SER A 348 12.21 13.20 11.30
C SER A 348 13.36 12.85 12.24
N ILE A 349 14.27 13.79 12.51
CA ILE A 349 15.34 13.61 13.49
C ILE A 349 14.76 13.48 14.91
N ALA A 350 13.73 14.27 15.26
CA ALA A 350 13.04 14.15 16.55
C ALA A 350 12.41 12.75 16.75
N ARG A 351 11.83 12.16 15.70
CA ARG A 351 11.37 10.76 15.72
C ARG A 351 12.48 9.78 16.09
N CYS A 352 13.65 9.95 15.47
CA CYS A 352 14.81 9.10 15.70
C CYS A 352 15.40 9.29 17.10
N LEU A 353 15.45 10.53 17.61
CA LEU A 353 15.87 10.85 18.98
C LEU A 353 14.93 10.24 20.01
N LEU A 354 13.61 10.35 19.80
CA LEU A 354 12.61 9.79 20.68
C LEU A 354 12.65 8.24 20.71
N LYS A 355 12.94 7.61 19.58
CA LYS A 355 13.14 6.17 19.47
C LYS A 355 14.37 5.67 20.22
N ASP A 356 15.42 6.47 20.24
CA ASP A 356 16.70 6.22 20.91
C ASP A 356 17.36 4.87 20.57
N ALA A 357 17.29 4.46 19.31
CA ALA A 357 17.88 3.22 18.84
C ALA A 357 19.43 3.26 18.84
N PRO A 358 20.12 2.14 19.12
CA PRO A 358 21.59 2.08 19.17
C PRO A 358 22.28 2.13 17.80
N ILE A 359 21.57 1.81 16.72
CA ILE A 359 22.06 1.90 15.35
C ILE A 359 21.30 3.03 14.64
N VAL A 360 22.03 3.94 13.99
CA VAL A 360 21.45 5.07 13.25
C VAL A 360 21.91 5.02 11.79
N ILE A 361 20.96 5.00 10.87
CA ILE A 361 21.19 5.09 9.43
C ILE A 361 20.78 6.49 8.96
N LEU A 362 21.70 7.20 8.33
CA LEU A 362 21.49 8.54 7.77
C LEU A 362 21.62 8.48 6.25
N ASP A 363 20.51 8.64 5.54
CA ASP A 363 20.49 8.69 4.08
C ASP A 363 20.36 10.18 3.63
N GLU A 364 21.46 10.79 3.20
CA GLU A 364 21.54 12.17 2.69
C GLU A 364 20.76 13.23 3.52
N ALA A 365 20.80 13.15 4.83
CA ALA A 365 19.94 13.92 5.74
C ALA A 365 19.97 15.47 5.55
N THR A 366 20.75 16.02 4.61
CA THR A 366 20.97 17.47 4.47
C THR A 366 21.04 17.98 3.01
N ALA A 367 20.63 17.19 2.02
CA ALA A 367 20.92 17.49 0.60
C ALA A 367 20.14 18.67 -0.03
N SER A 368 19.08 19.18 0.58
CA SER A 368 18.18 20.17 -0.05
C SER A 368 17.69 21.27 0.91
N VAL A 369 18.54 21.72 1.83
CA VAL A 369 18.16 22.66 2.87
C VAL A 369 18.91 23.97 2.73
N ASP A 370 18.24 25.10 3.01
CA ASP A 370 18.83 26.44 3.07
C ASP A 370 19.88 26.57 4.19
N PRO A 371 20.84 27.50 4.10
CA PRO A 371 21.98 27.62 5.03
C PRO A 371 21.59 27.80 6.50
N GLU A 372 20.50 28.50 6.81
CA GLU A 372 20.04 28.69 8.19
C GLU A 372 19.54 27.40 8.83
N ASN A 373 18.72 26.67 8.12
CA ASN A 373 18.23 25.38 8.56
C ASN A 373 19.32 24.28 8.58
N GLU A 374 20.39 24.46 7.78
CA GLU A 374 21.51 23.52 7.76
C GLU A 374 22.23 23.42 9.10
N HIS A 375 22.51 24.59 9.74
CA HIS A 375 23.17 24.60 11.05
C HIS A 375 22.35 23.87 12.12
N GLU A 376 21.06 24.16 12.18
CA GLU A 376 20.17 23.51 13.15
C GLU A 376 20.02 21.99 12.92
N ILE A 377 19.98 21.56 11.65
CA ILE A 377 19.96 20.14 11.32
C ILE A 377 21.27 19.45 11.73
N GLN A 378 22.43 20.10 11.55
CA GLN A 378 23.71 19.55 11.97
C GLN A 378 23.81 19.40 13.50
N GLU A 379 23.30 20.38 14.26
CA GLU A 379 23.21 20.26 15.72
C GLU A 379 22.29 19.11 16.15
N ALA A 380 21.11 18.98 15.49
CA ALA A 380 20.18 17.90 15.74
C ALA A 380 20.77 16.52 15.42
N LEU A 381 21.50 16.41 14.29
CA LEU A 381 22.21 15.18 13.92
C LEU A 381 23.33 14.88 14.92
N SER A 382 24.08 15.88 15.36
CA SER A 382 25.14 15.72 16.38
C SER A 382 24.60 15.19 17.71
N ALA A 383 23.38 15.60 18.08
CA ALA A 383 22.70 15.04 19.25
C ALA A 383 22.25 13.59 19.02
N LEU A 384 21.77 13.26 17.81
CA LEU A 384 21.28 11.92 17.46
C LEU A 384 22.40 10.86 17.46
N VAL A 385 23.58 11.21 16.95
CA VAL A 385 24.67 10.24 16.70
C VAL A 385 25.52 9.91 17.93
N ARG A 386 25.38 10.65 19.02
CA ARG A 386 26.26 10.52 20.18
C ARG A 386 26.15 9.13 20.84
N GLY A 387 27.29 8.40 20.87
CA GLY A 387 27.40 7.09 21.54
C GLY A 387 26.68 5.94 20.81
N LYS A 388 26.43 6.09 19.51
CA LYS A 388 25.70 5.11 18.69
C LYS A 388 26.55 4.57 17.54
N THR A 389 26.12 3.45 16.97
CA THR A 389 26.69 2.91 15.72
C THR A 389 26.02 3.64 14.54
N ILE A 390 26.81 4.30 13.71
CA ILE A 390 26.33 5.19 12.69
C ILE A 390 26.71 4.68 11.31
N ILE A 391 25.74 4.67 10.41
CA ILE A 391 25.95 4.43 8.99
C ILE A 391 25.40 5.64 8.26
N THR A 392 26.27 6.36 7.54
CA THR A 392 25.86 7.55 6.79
C THR A 392 26.16 7.38 5.31
N ILE A 393 25.16 7.53 4.47
CA ILE A 393 25.37 7.76 3.02
C ILE A 393 25.80 9.23 2.91
N ALA A 394 27.11 9.42 2.73
CA ALA A 394 27.69 10.75 2.86
C ALA A 394 27.89 11.42 1.51
N HIS A 395 27.29 12.60 1.40
CA HIS A 395 27.48 13.51 0.27
C HIS A 395 28.25 14.78 0.66
N ARG A 396 28.53 15.01 1.95
CA ARG A 396 29.27 16.17 2.46
C ARG A 396 30.68 15.76 2.89
N LEU A 397 31.65 16.61 2.48
CA LEU A 397 33.05 16.34 2.74
C LEU A 397 33.36 16.24 4.25
N ALA A 398 32.79 17.12 5.06
CA ALA A 398 32.99 17.13 6.51
C ALA A 398 32.51 15.82 7.19
N THR A 399 31.38 15.28 6.75
CA THR A 399 30.83 14.01 7.25
C THR A 399 31.75 12.83 6.90
N ILE A 400 32.31 12.84 5.67
CA ILE A 400 33.20 11.81 5.18
C ILE A 400 34.53 11.84 5.95
N GLN A 401 35.09 13.03 6.13
CA GLN A 401 36.41 13.21 6.77
C GLN A 401 36.42 12.83 8.25
N ASN A 402 35.29 13.01 8.95
CA ASN A 402 35.15 12.75 10.38
C ASN A 402 34.67 11.31 10.68
N ALA A 403 34.43 10.46 9.67
CA ALA A 403 34.04 9.09 9.87
C ALA A 403 35.24 8.20 10.31
N ASP A 404 34.99 7.28 11.27
CA ASP A 404 36.00 6.32 11.71
C ASP A 404 36.40 5.35 10.59
N ARG A 405 35.43 5.05 9.70
CA ARG A 405 35.63 4.19 8.54
C ARG A 405 34.85 4.70 7.34
N ILE A 406 35.41 4.51 6.17
CA ILE A 406 34.80 4.85 4.89
C ILE A 406 34.72 3.57 4.06
N LEU A 407 33.54 3.33 3.48
CA LEU A 407 33.31 2.28 2.49
C LEU A 407 33.04 2.94 1.15
N VAL A 408 33.83 2.63 0.15
CA VAL A 408 33.68 3.12 -1.22
C VAL A 408 32.95 2.07 -2.03
N VAL A 409 31.73 2.36 -2.43
CA VAL A 409 30.88 1.45 -3.23
C VAL A 409 30.94 1.86 -4.68
N GLU A 410 31.32 0.94 -5.55
CA GLU A 410 31.37 1.12 -7.01
C GLU A 410 30.82 -0.15 -7.67
N ASP A 411 29.90 0.01 -8.58
CA ASP A 411 29.25 -1.08 -9.32
C ASP A 411 28.80 -2.25 -8.43
N GLY A 412 28.17 -1.94 -7.30
CA GLY A 412 27.64 -2.93 -6.36
C GLY A 412 28.69 -3.67 -5.51
N ARG A 413 29.95 -3.24 -5.52
CA ARG A 413 31.06 -3.85 -4.78
C ARG A 413 31.70 -2.85 -3.83
N ILE A 414 32.40 -3.33 -2.80
CA ILE A 414 33.28 -2.48 -1.98
C ILE A 414 34.63 -2.37 -2.73
N ALA A 415 34.82 -1.25 -3.43
CA ALA A 415 36.05 -0.98 -4.20
C ALA A 415 37.22 -0.64 -3.27
N GLN A 416 36.98 0.17 -2.23
CA GLN A 416 38.00 0.58 -1.24
C GLN A 416 37.34 0.71 0.15
N HIS A 417 38.11 0.50 1.20
CA HIS A 417 37.70 0.79 2.58
C HIS A 417 38.90 1.22 3.42
N GLY A 418 38.67 2.09 4.40
CA GLY A 418 39.70 2.59 5.29
C GLY A 418 39.30 3.91 5.94
N THR A 419 40.25 4.59 6.54
CA THR A 419 40.11 5.97 7.05
C THR A 419 40.29 6.99 5.92
N HIS A 420 39.92 8.24 6.16
CA HIS A 420 40.14 9.32 5.20
C HIS A 420 41.62 9.45 4.78
N GLN A 421 42.54 9.38 5.75
CA GLN A 421 43.98 9.51 5.50
C GLN A 421 44.54 8.36 4.69
N GLU A 422 44.15 7.11 5.00
CA GLU A 422 44.55 5.92 4.26
C GLU A 422 44.10 5.99 2.81
N LEU A 423 42.81 6.32 2.59
CA LEU A 423 42.22 6.35 1.24
C LEU A 423 42.73 7.53 0.40
N MET A 424 43.07 8.66 1.01
CA MET A 424 43.68 9.80 0.30
C MET A 424 45.14 9.53 -0.10
N SER A 425 45.84 8.64 0.61
CA SER A 425 47.22 8.24 0.28
C SER A 425 47.30 7.25 -0.89
N GLN A 426 46.18 6.64 -1.27
CA GLN A 426 46.08 5.66 -2.34
C GLN A 426 45.46 6.31 -3.60
N GLU A 427 45.95 5.88 -4.78
CA GLU A 427 45.21 6.19 -6.01
C GLU A 427 43.95 5.33 -6.11
N GLY A 428 42.82 5.96 -6.46
CA GLY A 428 41.56 5.23 -6.61
C GLY A 428 40.32 6.11 -6.63
N THR A 429 39.17 5.46 -6.66
CA THR A 429 37.85 6.11 -6.77
C THR A 429 37.59 7.11 -5.63
N TYR A 430 38.06 6.82 -4.40
CA TYR A 430 37.87 7.73 -3.28
C TYR A 430 38.57 9.08 -3.47
N ARG A 431 39.84 9.05 -3.82
CA ARG A 431 40.62 10.29 -4.03
C ARG A 431 40.02 11.14 -5.17
N ASN A 432 39.69 10.52 -6.28
CA ASN A 432 39.02 11.19 -7.41
C ASN A 432 37.68 11.81 -6.99
N PHE A 433 36.88 11.07 -6.20
CA PHE A 433 35.61 11.55 -5.66
C PHE A 433 35.77 12.78 -4.77
N ILE A 434 36.75 12.78 -3.87
CA ILE A 434 37.05 13.91 -2.98
C ILE A 434 37.57 15.12 -3.76
N GLU A 435 38.50 14.93 -4.70
CA GLU A 435 39.03 16.02 -5.55
C GLU A 435 37.94 16.70 -6.40
N ILE A 436 37.04 15.92 -6.99
CA ILE A 436 35.88 16.47 -7.74
C ILE A 436 34.99 17.31 -6.80
N ARG A 437 34.71 16.83 -5.59
CA ARG A 437 33.88 17.56 -4.64
C ARG A 437 34.54 18.83 -4.12
N GLN A 438 35.79 18.80 -3.78
CA GLN A 438 36.54 19.99 -3.37
C GLN A 438 36.51 21.08 -4.46
N ARG A 439 36.66 20.69 -5.74
CA ARG A 439 36.52 21.63 -6.87
C ARG A 439 35.09 22.18 -6.96
N ALA A 440 34.08 21.37 -6.78
CA ALA A 440 32.67 21.79 -6.82
C ALA A 440 32.32 22.74 -5.66
N GLU A 441 32.84 22.52 -4.45
CA GLU A 441 32.68 23.46 -3.30
C GLU A 441 33.40 24.78 -3.51
N GLY A 442 34.57 24.77 -4.19
CA GLY A 442 35.29 25.99 -4.55
C GLY A 442 34.62 26.83 -5.65
N TRP A 443 33.60 26.34 -6.35
CA TRP A 443 32.80 27.02 -7.37
C TRP A 443 31.53 27.68 -6.81
N ARG A 444 31.32 27.67 -5.50
CA ARG A 444 30.23 28.46 -4.89
C ARG A 444 30.68 29.92 -4.86
N ILE A 445 30.20 30.70 -5.86
CA ILE A 445 30.24 32.14 -5.93
C ILE A 445 29.22 32.72 -4.97
#